data_44e4f8463204714c2c94a738cf585e0b
#
_entry.id   44e4f8463204714c2c94a738cf585e0b
#
_cell.length_a   1.000
_cell.length_b   1.000
_cell.length_c   1.000
_cell.angle_alpha   90.00
_cell.angle_beta   90.00
_cell.angle_gamma   90.00
#
_symmetry.space_group_name_H-M   'P 1'
#
loop_
_entity.id
_entity.type
_entity.pdbx_description
1 polymer ?
#
loop_
_entity_poly.entity_id
_entity_poly.type
_entity_poly.pdbx_seq_one_letter_code
_entity_poly.pdbx_strand_id
1 'polypeptide(L)'
;ISAHDSIDRMLYRLEQQTGIQSVVAVVPSIGDEDCFDFCHRLLNSWGVGQKGKDNGLVILLVTDQRCIQFYTGYGLEGPLPDAICKRIQTREMIPYLKDNRWSEGMVAGVRATCGRLDGSMENDPSADERGNNGMTYVLLLFGIIAVSFLVAYIAVRHASKCPKCGQHKLQRSSSQLISRRNGVRTENVTYICQNCGHKVVRQQQSYDENYRGRGGSGPVIFGGGGGLR
;
A
#
# COMPACT_ATOMS: atom_id res chain seq x y z
N ILE A 1 -38.12 18.56 8.69
CA ILE A 1 -38.06 17.26 7.99
C ILE A 1 -37.19 16.36 8.82
N SER A 2 -37.69 15.19 9.21
CA SER A 2 -36.88 14.24 10.00
C SER A 2 -35.79 13.62 9.11
N ALA A 3 -34.73 13.08 9.75
CA ALA A 3 -33.69 12.35 9.03
C ALA A 3 -34.28 11.14 8.26
N HIS A 4 -35.24 10.46 8.90
CA HIS A 4 -35.98 9.35 8.29
C HIS A 4 -36.67 9.77 6.99
N ASP A 5 -37.50 10.83 7.03
CA ASP A 5 -38.21 11.32 5.83
C ASP A 5 -37.23 11.76 4.71
N SER A 6 -36.05 12.25 5.09
CA SER A 6 -35.04 12.64 4.12
C SER A 6 -34.44 11.44 3.43
N ILE A 7 -34.11 10.40 4.19
CA ILE A 7 -33.58 9.13 3.69
C ILE A 7 -34.59 8.46 2.77
N ASP A 8 -35.82 8.30 3.23
CA ASP A 8 -36.90 7.67 2.46
C ASP A 8 -37.11 8.34 1.11
N ARG A 9 -37.13 9.68 1.08
CA ARG A 9 -37.29 10.41 -0.19
C ARG A 9 -36.09 10.20 -1.12
N MET A 10 -34.89 10.14 -0.60
CA MET A 10 -33.69 9.87 -1.42
C MET A 10 -33.72 8.46 -2.01
N LEU A 11 -34.02 7.46 -1.20
CA LEU A 11 -34.10 6.07 -1.65
C LEU A 11 -35.25 5.85 -2.63
N TYR A 12 -36.42 6.44 -2.38
CA TYR A 12 -37.55 6.38 -3.30
C TYR A 12 -37.21 6.98 -4.66
N ARG A 13 -36.55 8.16 -4.68
CA ARG A 13 -36.11 8.77 -5.95
C ARG A 13 -35.10 7.90 -6.69
N LEU A 14 -34.13 7.35 -5.98
CA LEU A 14 -33.14 6.45 -6.54
C LEU A 14 -33.80 5.24 -7.20
N GLU A 15 -34.76 4.61 -6.52
CA GLU A 15 -35.50 3.47 -7.07
C GLU A 15 -36.29 3.83 -8.33
N GLN A 16 -36.97 4.99 -8.32
CA GLN A 16 -37.74 5.45 -9.47
C GLN A 16 -36.84 5.76 -10.69
N GLN A 17 -35.64 6.25 -10.49
CA GLN A 17 -34.75 6.65 -11.57
C GLN A 17 -33.90 5.48 -12.11
N THR A 18 -33.46 4.59 -11.22
CA THR A 18 -32.47 3.55 -11.56
C THR A 18 -33.02 2.13 -11.43
N GLY A 19 -34.14 1.96 -10.72
CA GLY A 19 -34.68 0.65 -10.36
C GLY A 19 -33.90 -0.06 -9.25
N ILE A 20 -32.91 0.60 -8.64
CA ILE A 20 -32.11 0.04 -7.54
C ILE A 20 -32.95 0.01 -6.28
N GLN A 21 -33.05 -1.17 -5.66
CA GLN A 21 -33.75 -1.35 -4.40
C GLN A 21 -32.78 -1.21 -3.23
N SER A 22 -33.10 -0.32 -2.31
CA SER A 22 -32.23 0.02 -1.19
C SER A 22 -32.94 -0.04 0.14
N VAL A 23 -32.25 -0.56 1.16
CA VAL A 23 -32.72 -0.60 2.53
C VAL A 23 -31.67 0.02 3.45
N VAL A 24 -32.12 0.88 4.35
CA VAL A 24 -31.31 1.43 5.45
C VAL A 24 -31.83 0.87 6.76
N ALA A 25 -30.99 0.13 7.47
CA ALA A 25 -31.31 -0.43 8.78
C ALA A 25 -30.43 0.23 9.84
N VAL A 26 -31.06 0.78 10.88
CA VAL A 26 -30.38 1.30 12.06
C VAL A 26 -30.89 0.52 13.26
N VAL A 27 -30.01 -0.25 13.87
CA VAL A 27 -30.34 -1.13 14.99
C VAL A 27 -29.46 -0.86 16.19
N PRO A 28 -29.98 -1.01 17.42
CA PRO A 28 -29.15 -0.81 18.60
C PRO A 28 -28.11 -1.90 18.77
N SER A 29 -28.43 -3.15 18.46
CA SER A 29 -27.54 -4.30 18.60
C SER A 29 -27.91 -5.43 17.63
N ILE A 30 -26.94 -6.25 17.26
CA ILE A 30 -27.11 -7.49 16.51
C ILE A 30 -26.58 -8.71 17.29
N GLY A 31 -26.33 -8.57 18.61
CA GLY A 31 -25.73 -9.60 19.44
C GLY A 31 -24.28 -9.85 19.05
N ASP A 32 -23.89 -11.14 19.00
CA ASP A 32 -22.53 -11.55 18.65
C ASP A 32 -22.32 -11.79 17.15
N GLU A 33 -23.32 -11.48 16.33
CA GLU A 33 -23.24 -11.67 14.86
C GLU A 33 -22.32 -10.61 14.23
N ASP A 34 -21.59 -11.00 13.19
CA ASP A 34 -20.78 -10.07 12.40
C ASP A 34 -21.67 -9.15 11.55
N CYS A 35 -21.25 -7.87 11.43
CA CYS A 35 -22.01 -6.88 10.69
C CYS A 35 -22.21 -7.23 9.20
N PHE A 36 -21.21 -7.85 8.59
CA PHE A 36 -21.28 -8.25 7.18
C PHE A 36 -22.27 -9.40 7.00
N ASP A 37 -22.20 -10.41 7.85
CA ASP A 37 -23.09 -11.58 7.80
C ASP A 37 -24.54 -11.17 8.06
N PHE A 38 -24.75 -10.25 9.01
CA PHE A 38 -26.07 -9.68 9.28
C PHE A 38 -26.64 -8.92 8.08
N CYS A 39 -25.83 -8.05 7.42
CA CYS A 39 -26.21 -7.36 6.19
C CYS A 39 -26.57 -8.31 5.05
N HIS A 40 -25.73 -9.33 4.83
CA HIS A 40 -25.95 -10.36 3.82
C HIS A 40 -27.28 -11.09 4.07
N ARG A 41 -27.51 -11.47 5.32
CA ARG A 41 -28.77 -12.12 5.73
C ARG A 41 -29.99 -11.21 5.53
N LEU A 42 -29.89 -9.92 5.86
CA LEU A 42 -30.95 -8.94 5.60
C LEU A 42 -31.28 -8.85 4.12
N LEU A 43 -30.28 -8.68 3.24
CA LEU A 43 -30.50 -8.58 1.82
C LEU A 43 -31.23 -9.80 1.27
N ASN A 44 -30.82 -10.99 1.67
CA ASN A 44 -31.39 -12.23 1.19
C ASN A 44 -32.81 -12.50 1.79
N SER A 45 -33.00 -12.28 3.10
CA SER A 45 -34.26 -12.58 3.78
C SER A 45 -35.37 -11.61 3.41
N TRP A 46 -35.02 -10.34 3.13
CA TRP A 46 -35.97 -9.33 2.70
C TRP A 46 -36.12 -9.27 1.18
N GLY A 47 -35.30 -10.02 0.45
CA GLY A 47 -35.35 -10.06 -1.01
C GLY A 47 -35.05 -8.71 -1.65
N VAL A 48 -34.07 -7.97 -1.08
CA VAL A 48 -33.72 -6.63 -1.57
C VAL A 48 -33.00 -6.75 -2.90
N GLY A 49 -33.53 -6.11 -3.92
CA GLY A 49 -33.03 -6.17 -5.30
C GLY A 49 -33.95 -6.94 -6.25
N GLN A 50 -33.85 -6.63 -7.52
CA GLN A 50 -34.64 -7.26 -8.57
C GLN A 50 -34.00 -8.58 -8.99
N LYS A 51 -34.81 -9.64 -9.06
CA LYS A 51 -34.35 -10.96 -9.51
C LYS A 51 -33.71 -10.87 -10.91
N GLY A 52 -32.48 -11.39 -11.03
CA GLY A 52 -31.71 -11.37 -12.28
C GLY A 52 -31.00 -10.07 -12.62
N LYS A 53 -31.19 -9.00 -11.81
CA LYS A 53 -30.40 -7.78 -11.89
C LYS A 53 -29.41 -7.64 -10.74
N ASP A 54 -29.67 -8.30 -9.62
CA ASP A 54 -28.85 -8.28 -8.40
C ASP A 54 -28.48 -6.86 -7.95
N ASN A 55 -29.46 -5.93 -8.07
CA ASN A 55 -29.31 -4.50 -7.85
C ASN A 55 -29.83 -4.04 -6.48
N GLY A 56 -29.66 -4.90 -5.48
CA GLY A 56 -29.99 -4.61 -4.09
C GLY A 56 -28.85 -3.90 -3.35
N LEU A 57 -29.23 -2.98 -2.43
CA LEU A 57 -28.29 -2.30 -1.53
C LEU A 57 -28.83 -2.34 -0.12
N VAL A 58 -28.01 -2.76 0.85
CA VAL A 58 -28.30 -2.65 2.27
C VAL A 58 -27.24 -1.76 2.93
N ILE A 59 -27.68 -0.76 3.68
CA ILE A 59 -26.84 0.09 4.52
C ILE A 59 -27.25 -0.18 5.97
N LEU A 60 -26.36 -0.79 6.74
CA LEU A 60 -26.59 -1.12 8.16
C LEU A 60 -25.76 -0.21 9.06
N LEU A 61 -26.39 0.31 10.10
CA LEU A 61 -25.71 0.94 11.24
C LEU A 61 -26.10 0.20 12.53
N VAL A 62 -25.12 -0.31 13.25
CA VAL A 62 -25.25 -0.93 14.57
C VAL A 62 -24.60 0.00 15.59
N THR A 63 -25.42 0.54 16.52
CA THR A 63 -24.95 1.64 17.37
C THR A 63 -24.10 1.20 18.55
N ASP A 64 -24.34 0.02 19.14
CA ASP A 64 -23.55 -0.52 20.26
C ASP A 64 -22.15 -0.95 19.81
N GLN A 65 -22.06 -1.65 18.69
CA GLN A 65 -20.81 -2.10 18.09
C GLN A 65 -20.10 -1.00 17.29
N ARG A 66 -20.75 0.17 17.09
CA ARG A 66 -20.27 1.27 16.24
C ARG A 66 -19.86 0.80 14.83
N CYS A 67 -20.61 -0.14 14.31
CA CYS A 67 -20.38 -0.74 13.02
C CYS A 67 -21.28 -0.10 11.97
N ILE A 68 -20.68 0.27 10.83
CA ILE A 68 -21.42 0.61 9.63
C ILE A 68 -20.98 -0.32 8.48
N GLN A 69 -21.97 -0.94 7.84
CA GLN A 69 -21.74 -1.90 6.77
C GLN A 69 -22.60 -1.57 5.57
N PHE A 70 -21.99 -1.63 4.38
CA PHE A 70 -22.68 -1.62 3.10
C PHE A 70 -22.61 -3.02 2.51
N TYR A 71 -23.72 -3.46 1.98
CA TYR A 71 -23.78 -4.71 1.23
C TYR A 71 -24.48 -4.45 -0.10
N THR A 72 -23.78 -4.70 -1.19
CA THR A 72 -24.23 -4.48 -2.56
C THR A 72 -24.45 -5.81 -3.28
N GLY A 73 -25.53 -5.93 -4.02
CA GLY A 73 -25.69 -7.01 -4.96
C GLY A 73 -24.71 -6.89 -6.13
N TYR A 74 -24.44 -7.99 -6.80
CA TYR A 74 -23.45 -8.06 -7.89
C TYR A 74 -23.66 -7.02 -9.00
N GLY A 75 -24.95 -6.71 -9.31
CA GLY A 75 -25.29 -5.67 -10.30
C GLY A 75 -24.86 -4.25 -9.93
N LEU A 76 -24.48 -4.01 -8.68
CA LEU A 76 -24.02 -2.70 -8.20
C LEU A 76 -22.49 -2.60 -8.04
N GLU A 77 -21.75 -3.68 -8.23
CA GLU A 77 -20.28 -3.65 -8.09
C GLU A 77 -19.57 -2.69 -9.05
N GLY A 78 -20.16 -2.44 -10.23
CA GLY A 78 -19.66 -1.46 -11.18
C GLY A 78 -19.79 -0.02 -10.68
N PRO A 79 -21.01 0.48 -10.45
CA PRO A 79 -21.23 1.87 -10.00
C PRO A 79 -20.87 2.10 -8.53
N LEU A 80 -20.95 1.09 -7.67
CA LEU A 80 -20.70 1.18 -6.23
C LEU A 80 -19.80 0.05 -5.72
N PRO A 81 -18.52 -0.03 -6.16
CA PRO A 81 -17.58 -1.02 -5.66
C PRO A 81 -17.20 -0.76 -4.20
N ASP A 82 -16.66 -1.77 -3.51
CA ASP A 82 -16.28 -1.71 -2.09
C ASP A 82 -15.37 -0.52 -1.74
N ALA A 83 -14.46 -0.16 -2.63
CA ALA A 83 -13.59 0.99 -2.43
C ALA A 83 -14.37 2.32 -2.33
N ILE A 84 -15.45 2.47 -3.09
CA ILE A 84 -16.33 3.64 -3.05
C ILE A 84 -17.20 3.57 -1.79
N CYS A 85 -17.77 2.41 -1.44
CA CYS A 85 -18.49 2.22 -0.18
C CYS A 85 -17.62 2.63 1.02
N LYS A 86 -16.39 2.16 1.06
CA LYS A 86 -15.41 2.49 2.11
C LYS A 86 -15.09 3.98 2.16
N ARG A 87 -15.00 4.64 1.00
CA ARG A 87 -14.77 6.08 0.90
C ARG A 87 -15.95 6.86 1.47
N ILE A 88 -17.19 6.52 1.08
CA ILE A 88 -18.41 7.14 1.60
C ILE A 88 -18.47 6.98 3.12
N GLN A 89 -18.29 5.77 3.63
CA GLN A 89 -18.24 5.53 5.07
C GLN A 89 -17.22 6.44 5.76
N THR A 90 -16.00 6.50 5.25
CA THR A 90 -14.89 7.19 5.92
C THR A 90 -15.01 8.71 5.85
N ARG A 91 -15.44 9.26 4.72
CA ARG A 91 -15.48 10.71 4.50
C ARG A 91 -16.81 11.35 4.91
N GLU A 92 -17.92 10.67 4.59
CA GLU A 92 -19.25 11.27 4.73
C GLU A 92 -19.97 10.85 6.01
N MET A 93 -19.66 9.66 6.56
CA MET A 93 -20.42 9.11 7.70
C MET A 93 -19.61 9.15 9.00
N ILE A 94 -18.42 8.60 9.02
CA ILE A 94 -17.60 8.43 10.23
C ILE A 94 -17.36 9.74 10.99
N PRO A 95 -17.13 10.91 10.37
CA PRO A 95 -16.98 12.17 11.13
C PRO A 95 -18.16 12.48 12.02
N TYR A 96 -19.39 12.26 11.54
CA TYR A 96 -20.61 12.45 12.33
C TYR A 96 -20.82 11.34 13.36
N LEU A 97 -20.60 10.08 12.96
CA LEU A 97 -20.83 8.92 13.82
C LEU A 97 -19.90 8.88 15.05
N LYS A 98 -18.67 9.39 14.91
CA LYS A 98 -17.73 9.55 16.04
C LYS A 98 -18.28 10.48 17.13
N ASP A 99 -19.03 11.50 16.72
CA ASP A 99 -19.65 12.48 17.61
C ASP A 99 -21.06 12.07 18.07
N ASN A 100 -21.45 10.80 17.84
CA ASN A 100 -22.79 10.26 18.10
C ASN A 100 -23.93 10.99 17.36
N ARG A 101 -23.61 11.66 16.27
CA ARG A 101 -24.55 12.33 15.38
C ARG A 101 -25.06 11.34 14.32
N TRP A 102 -25.76 10.31 14.79
CA TRP A 102 -26.18 9.16 14.00
C TRP A 102 -27.04 9.55 12.79
N SER A 103 -28.01 10.43 13.01
CA SER A 103 -28.95 10.87 11.97
C SER A 103 -28.26 11.63 10.85
N GLU A 104 -27.37 12.56 11.20
CA GLU A 104 -26.64 13.34 10.20
C GLU A 104 -25.66 12.47 9.40
N GLY A 105 -24.95 11.56 10.09
CA GLY A 105 -24.06 10.62 9.45
C GLY A 105 -24.77 9.72 8.44
N MET A 106 -25.95 9.20 8.80
CA MET A 106 -26.75 8.38 7.92
C MET A 106 -27.29 9.17 6.72
N VAL A 107 -27.83 10.38 6.94
CA VAL A 107 -28.30 11.25 5.85
C VAL A 107 -27.17 11.61 4.88
N ALA A 108 -25.99 11.94 5.40
CA ALA A 108 -24.81 12.26 4.58
C ALA A 108 -24.37 11.07 3.73
N GLY A 109 -24.25 9.89 4.35
CA GLY A 109 -23.87 8.66 3.65
C GLY A 109 -24.88 8.24 2.58
N VAL A 110 -26.17 8.26 2.90
CA VAL A 110 -27.21 7.92 1.92
C VAL A 110 -27.23 8.92 0.77
N ARG A 111 -27.06 10.22 1.05
CA ARG A 111 -26.97 11.25 -0.01
C ARG A 111 -25.79 10.99 -0.96
N ALA A 112 -24.63 10.73 -0.41
CA ALA A 112 -23.43 10.43 -1.20
C ALA A 112 -23.60 9.14 -2.03
N THR A 113 -24.24 8.13 -1.46
CA THR A 113 -24.54 6.87 -2.15
C THR A 113 -25.52 7.07 -3.28
N CYS A 114 -26.63 7.78 -3.06
CA CYS A 114 -27.61 8.10 -4.11
C CYS A 114 -26.95 8.93 -5.23
N GLY A 115 -26.19 9.97 -4.88
CA GLY A 115 -25.51 10.80 -5.86
C GLY A 115 -24.49 10.04 -6.71
N ARG A 116 -23.88 8.98 -6.17
CA ARG A 116 -23.01 8.09 -6.93
C ARG A 116 -23.81 7.18 -7.88
N LEU A 117 -24.94 6.66 -7.43
CA LEU A 117 -25.76 5.71 -8.19
C LEU A 117 -26.64 6.37 -9.25
N ASP A 118 -27.07 7.62 -9.05
CA ASP A 118 -27.85 8.40 -10.05
C ASP A 118 -26.97 9.22 -10.99
N GLY A 119 -25.63 9.16 -10.84
CA GLY A 119 -24.66 9.86 -11.66
C GLY A 119 -24.52 11.35 -11.37
N SER A 120 -25.23 11.89 -10.37
CA SER A 120 -25.14 13.33 -10.03
C SER A 120 -23.81 13.73 -9.37
N MET A 121 -23.04 12.76 -8.86
CA MET A 121 -21.70 12.93 -8.26
C MET A 121 -20.56 12.34 -9.09
N GLU A 122 -20.78 12.07 -10.38
CA GLU A 122 -19.74 11.47 -11.25
C GLU A 122 -18.54 12.38 -11.50
N ASN A 123 -18.69 13.68 -11.24
CA ASN A 123 -17.65 14.70 -11.42
C ASN A 123 -16.97 15.14 -10.11
N ASP A 124 -16.83 14.26 -9.12
CA ASP A 124 -15.98 14.58 -7.97
C ASP A 124 -14.49 14.39 -8.34
N PRO A 125 -13.74 15.49 -8.65
CA PRO A 125 -12.34 15.39 -9.05
C PRO A 125 -11.44 14.84 -7.96
N SER A 126 -11.92 14.71 -6.73
CA SER A 126 -11.19 14.10 -5.62
C SER A 126 -11.12 12.57 -5.66
N ALA A 127 -11.82 11.94 -6.62
CA ALA A 127 -11.83 10.49 -6.79
C ALA A 127 -10.54 9.96 -7.41
N ASP A 128 -9.89 10.74 -8.30
CA ASP A 128 -8.73 10.30 -9.10
C ASP A 128 -7.37 10.60 -8.47
N GLU A 129 -7.27 11.51 -7.50
CA GLU A 129 -5.96 11.95 -7.02
C GLU A 129 -5.22 10.95 -6.10
N ARG A 130 -5.86 9.92 -5.59
CA ARG A 130 -5.19 8.89 -4.77
C ARG A 130 -4.82 7.62 -5.51
N GLY A 131 -5.36 7.38 -6.71
CA GLY A 131 -5.00 6.22 -7.54
C GLY A 131 -3.65 6.38 -8.25
N ASN A 132 -3.21 7.61 -8.52
CA ASN A 132 -2.03 7.87 -9.33
C ASN A 132 -0.70 7.94 -8.55
N ASN A 133 -0.75 8.07 -7.21
CA ASN A 133 0.47 8.13 -6.41
C ASN A 133 1.21 6.78 -6.38
N GLY A 134 0.51 5.66 -6.53
CA GLY A 134 1.15 4.34 -6.61
C GLY A 134 2.09 4.21 -7.81
N MET A 135 1.67 4.67 -8.99
CA MET A 135 2.50 4.66 -10.19
C MET A 135 3.71 5.60 -10.05
N THR A 136 3.53 6.76 -9.44
CA THR A 136 4.60 7.73 -9.19
C THR A 136 5.64 7.17 -8.22
N TYR A 137 5.22 6.51 -7.13
CA TYR A 137 6.14 5.83 -6.19
C TYR A 137 6.87 4.66 -6.85
N VAL A 138 6.20 3.88 -7.69
CA VAL A 138 6.84 2.79 -8.46
C VAL A 138 7.90 3.35 -9.42
N LEU A 139 7.61 4.42 -10.15
CA LEU A 139 8.58 5.07 -11.04
C LEU A 139 9.76 5.66 -10.27
N LEU A 140 9.53 6.28 -9.10
CA LEU A 140 10.59 6.77 -8.22
C LEU A 140 11.48 5.64 -7.71
N LEU A 141 10.91 4.50 -7.29
CA LEU A 141 11.67 3.32 -6.87
C LEU A 141 12.52 2.76 -8.00
N PHE A 142 11.96 2.62 -9.20
CA PHE A 142 12.74 2.21 -10.38
C PHE A 142 13.85 3.20 -10.72
N GLY A 143 13.58 4.50 -10.59
CA GLY A 143 14.60 5.55 -10.77
C GLY A 143 15.75 5.42 -9.78
N ILE A 144 15.46 5.22 -8.48
CA ILE A 144 16.47 5.04 -7.43
C ILE A 144 17.29 3.76 -7.69
N ILE A 145 16.63 2.66 -8.06
CA ILE A 145 17.29 1.41 -8.40
C ILE A 145 18.22 1.59 -9.63
N ALA A 146 17.75 2.23 -10.69
CA ALA A 146 18.54 2.50 -11.87
C ALA A 146 19.77 3.37 -11.58
N VAL A 147 19.60 4.42 -10.76
CA VAL A 147 20.71 5.28 -10.31
C VAL A 147 21.71 4.47 -9.47
N SER A 148 21.25 3.63 -8.55
CA SER A 148 22.13 2.79 -7.73
C SER A 148 22.94 1.80 -8.56
N PHE A 149 22.32 1.17 -9.56
CA PHE A 149 23.03 0.32 -10.52
C PHE A 149 24.04 1.10 -11.36
N LEU A 150 23.70 2.31 -11.81
CA LEU A 150 24.60 3.18 -12.56
C LEU A 150 25.83 3.56 -11.72
N VAL A 151 25.61 3.96 -10.47
CA VAL A 151 26.69 4.31 -9.52
C VAL A 151 27.58 3.09 -9.26
N ALA A 152 27.00 1.91 -9.00
CA ALA A 152 27.75 0.68 -8.83
C ALA A 152 28.56 0.31 -10.09
N TYR A 153 27.96 0.44 -11.27
CA TYR A 153 28.65 0.20 -12.53
C TYR A 153 29.84 1.14 -12.74
N ILE A 154 29.66 2.44 -12.47
CA ILE A 154 30.74 3.45 -12.54
C ILE A 154 31.84 3.12 -11.51
N ALA A 155 31.48 2.77 -10.28
CA ALA A 155 32.44 2.40 -9.24
C ALA A 155 33.27 1.18 -9.61
N VAL A 156 32.65 0.14 -10.15
CA VAL A 156 33.36 -1.07 -10.65
C VAL A 156 34.29 -0.73 -11.82
N ARG A 157 33.82 0.10 -12.75
CA ARG A 157 34.66 0.57 -13.86
C ARG A 157 35.85 1.38 -13.38
N HIS A 158 35.68 2.30 -12.45
CA HIS A 158 36.79 3.05 -11.84
C HIS A 158 37.75 2.15 -11.06
N ALA A 159 37.21 1.17 -10.31
CA ALA A 159 38.02 0.23 -9.54
C ALA A 159 38.89 -0.71 -10.40
N SER A 160 38.43 -1.05 -11.60
CA SER A 160 39.16 -1.93 -12.53
C SER A 160 40.19 -1.21 -13.41
N LYS A 161 40.24 0.12 -13.36
CA LYS A 161 41.12 0.93 -14.19
C LYS A 161 42.56 0.91 -13.66
N CYS A 162 43.53 0.60 -14.54
CA CYS A 162 44.94 0.66 -14.20
C CYS A 162 45.41 2.12 -14.15
N PRO A 163 46.08 2.58 -13.05
CA PRO A 163 46.54 3.96 -12.93
C PRO A 163 47.67 4.32 -13.94
N LYS A 164 48.40 3.35 -14.45
CA LYS A 164 49.52 3.58 -15.37
C LYS A 164 49.12 3.63 -16.85
N CYS A 165 48.28 2.71 -17.30
CA CYS A 165 47.89 2.61 -18.72
C CYS A 165 46.44 2.94 -19.02
N GLY A 166 45.62 3.21 -18.01
CA GLY A 166 44.19 3.57 -18.16
C GLY A 166 43.25 2.43 -18.58
N GLN A 167 43.79 1.24 -18.88
CA GLN A 167 43.01 0.08 -19.31
C GLN A 167 42.33 -0.62 -18.15
N HIS A 168 41.14 -1.19 -18.40
CA HIS A 168 40.37 -1.95 -17.42
C HIS A 168 40.76 -3.43 -17.39
N LYS A 169 42.03 -3.72 -17.12
CA LYS A 169 42.61 -5.08 -17.15
C LYS A 169 43.36 -5.42 -15.87
N LEU A 170 42.94 -4.87 -14.72
CA LEU A 170 43.51 -5.26 -13.43
C LEU A 170 42.93 -6.61 -13.00
N GLN A 171 43.82 -7.59 -12.77
CA GLN A 171 43.47 -8.92 -12.27
C GLN A 171 44.07 -9.17 -10.89
N ARG A 172 43.34 -9.80 -9.99
CA ARG A 172 43.83 -10.20 -8.67
C ARG A 172 44.86 -11.30 -8.85
N SER A 173 46.06 -11.08 -8.28
CA SER A 173 47.17 -12.04 -8.38
C SER A 173 47.40 -12.76 -7.07
N SER A 174 47.44 -12.04 -5.94
CA SER A 174 47.71 -12.63 -4.63
C SER A 174 47.03 -11.82 -3.54
N SER A 175 46.78 -12.44 -2.37
CA SER A 175 46.34 -11.77 -1.14
C SER A 175 47.23 -12.19 0.01
N GLN A 176 47.59 -11.24 0.85
CA GLN A 176 48.32 -11.48 2.10
C GLN A 176 47.52 -10.96 3.30
N LEU A 177 47.32 -11.81 4.29
CA LEU A 177 46.67 -11.45 5.51
C LEU A 177 47.58 -10.54 6.38
N ILE A 178 47.10 -9.36 6.73
CA ILE A 178 47.83 -8.42 7.58
C ILE A 178 47.44 -8.60 9.05
N SER A 179 46.12 -8.60 9.30
CA SER A 179 45.61 -8.71 10.65
C SER A 179 44.23 -9.34 10.71
N ARG A 180 43.94 -9.95 11.87
CA ARG A 180 42.63 -10.52 12.20
C ARG A 180 42.28 -10.08 13.62
N ARG A 181 41.38 -9.11 13.76
CA ARG A 181 40.94 -8.59 15.07
C ARG A 181 39.44 -8.43 15.08
N ASN A 182 38.80 -8.85 16.18
CA ASN A 182 37.36 -8.68 16.39
C ASN A 182 36.46 -9.14 15.24
N GLY A 183 36.82 -10.25 14.58
CA GLY A 183 36.05 -10.75 13.45
C GLY A 183 36.26 -10.00 12.13
N VAL A 184 37.15 -9.00 12.09
CA VAL A 184 37.54 -8.29 10.87
C VAL A 184 38.89 -8.81 10.40
N ARG A 185 38.92 -9.29 9.17
CA ARG A 185 40.10 -9.75 8.44
C ARG A 185 40.56 -8.66 7.49
N THR A 186 41.80 -8.19 7.65
CA THR A 186 42.40 -7.19 6.79
C THR A 186 43.46 -7.85 5.92
N GLU A 187 43.34 -7.74 4.62
CA GLU A 187 44.23 -8.34 3.64
C GLU A 187 44.79 -7.28 2.66
N ASN A 188 46.06 -7.41 2.30
CA ASN A 188 46.61 -6.73 1.14
C ASN A 188 46.36 -7.58 -0.10
N VAL A 189 45.60 -7.07 -1.03
CA VAL A 189 45.32 -7.72 -2.31
C VAL A 189 46.16 -7.05 -3.39
N THR A 190 47.01 -7.84 -4.03
CA THR A 190 47.84 -7.39 -5.15
C THR A 190 47.13 -7.64 -6.46
N TYR A 191 46.96 -6.57 -7.22
CA TYR A 191 46.41 -6.63 -8.60
C TYR A 191 47.50 -6.37 -9.59
N ILE A 192 47.54 -7.14 -10.68
CA ILE A 192 48.47 -6.97 -11.80
C ILE A 192 47.69 -6.60 -13.04
N CYS A 193 48.12 -5.55 -13.74
CA CYS A 193 47.53 -5.17 -15.01
C CYS A 193 48.03 -6.12 -16.13
N GLN A 194 47.11 -6.82 -16.77
CA GLN A 194 47.39 -7.74 -17.86
C GLN A 194 48.00 -7.06 -19.12
N ASN A 195 47.87 -5.72 -19.24
CA ASN A 195 48.35 -4.99 -20.41
C ASN A 195 49.74 -4.40 -20.20
N CYS A 196 50.06 -3.86 -19.03
CA CYS A 196 51.33 -3.17 -18.77
C CYS A 196 52.15 -3.74 -17.61
N GLY A 197 51.70 -4.84 -16.98
CA GLY A 197 52.38 -5.48 -15.85
C GLY A 197 52.42 -4.67 -14.55
N HIS A 198 51.83 -3.49 -14.53
CA HIS A 198 51.86 -2.64 -13.34
C HIS A 198 51.15 -3.31 -12.16
N LYS A 199 51.80 -3.32 -10.97
CA LYS A 199 51.29 -3.92 -9.74
C LYS A 199 50.65 -2.84 -8.87
N VAL A 200 49.40 -3.08 -8.43
CA VAL A 200 48.67 -2.22 -7.49
C VAL A 200 48.31 -3.03 -6.27
N VAL A 201 48.69 -2.56 -5.09
CA VAL A 201 48.33 -3.19 -3.82
C VAL A 201 47.18 -2.39 -3.20
N ARG A 202 46.09 -3.07 -2.88
CA ARG A 202 44.95 -2.47 -2.19
C ARG A 202 44.66 -3.22 -0.90
N GLN A 203 44.48 -2.49 0.18
CA GLN A 203 44.05 -3.06 1.45
C GLN A 203 42.55 -3.30 1.41
N GLN A 204 42.10 -4.51 1.73
CA GLN A 204 40.71 -4.91 1.76
C GLN A 204 40.37 -5.48 3.14
N GLN A 205 39.24 -5.07 3.67
CA GLN A 205 38.70 -5.59 4.91
C GLN A 205 37.49 -6.46 4.61
N SER A 206 37.42 -7.66 5.21
CA SER A 206 36.29 -8.57 5.12
C SER A 206 35.95 -9.09 6.49
N TYR A 207 34.68 -9.42 6.72
CA TYR A 207 34.25 -10.09 7.94
C TYR A 207 34.54 -11.59 7.82
N ASP A 208 34.99 -12.15 8.97
CA ASP A 208 35.28 -13.58 9.06
C ASP A 208 34.00 -14.32 9.42
N GLU A 209 33.43 -15.06 8.49
CA GLU A 209 32.19 -15.84 8.67
C GLU A 209 32.30 -16.90 9.79
N ASN A 210 33.54 -17.31 10.14
CA ASN A 210 33.80 -18.28 11.19
C ASN A 210 34.11 -17.65 12.55
N TYR A 211 34.02 -16.32 12.68
CA TYR A 211 34.26 -15.65 13.96
C TYR A 211 33.06 -15.86 14.90
N ARG A 212 33.14 -16.87 15.76
CA ARG A 212 32.25 -17.04 16.91
C ARG A 212 32.75 -16.14 18.04
N GLY A 213 32.27 -14.91 18.11
CA GLY A 213 32.51 -14.03 19.26
C GLY A 213 31.90 -14.63 20.50
N ARG A 214 32.67 -14.63 21.59
CA ARG A 214 32.28 -15.09 22.93
C ARG A 214 31.29 -14.05 23.49
N GLY A 215 30.01 -14.28 23.30
CA GLY A 215 28.92 -13.54 23.95
C GLY A 215 28.58 -12.18 23.33
N GLY A 216 27.39 -12.06 22.80
CA GLY A 216 26.76 -10.80 22.42
C GLY A 216 26.29 -10.76 20.98
N SER A 217 25.02 -10.37 20.79
CA SER A 217 24.38 -10.12 19.50
C SER A 217 25.25 -9.21 18.64
N GLY A 218 25.78 -9.73 17.53
CA GLY A 218 26.60 -8.95 16.61
C GLY A 218 25.81 -7.79 16.00
N PRO A 219 26.43 -6.62 15.78
CA PRO A 219 25.75 -5.51 15.13
C PRO A 219 25.44 -5.88 13.68
N VAL A 220 24.20 -5.68 13.29
CA VAL A 220 23.77 -5.75 11.88
C VAL A 220 24.29 -4.50 11.20
N ILE A 221 25.36 -4.60 10.41
CA ILE A 221 25.88 -3.47 9.65
C ILE A 221 25.40 -3.60 8.21
N PHE A 222 24.51 -2.70 7.81
CA PHE A 222 24.13 -2.48 6.42
C PHE A 222 25.14 -1.52 5.77
N GLY A 223 25.81 -1.97 4.71
CA GLY A 223 26.56 -1.13 3.78
C GLY A 223 28.06 -0.97 4.10
N GLY A 224 28.90 -1.76 3.43
CA GLY A 224 30.34 -1.57 3.37
C GLY A 224 30.74 -0.50 2.38
N GLY A 225 30.93 0.73 2.79
CA GLY A 225 31.61 1.76 2.02
C GLY A 225 33.09 1.51 1.97
N GLY A 226 33.65 1.22 0.77
CA GLY A 226 35.09 1.11 0.56
C GLY A 226 35.75 2.48 0.72
N GLY A 227 36.47 2.67 1.82
CA GLY A 227 37.40 3.79 1.99
C GLY A 227 38.68 3.56 1.17
N LEU A 228 38.91 4.41 0.18
CA LEU A 228 40.19 4.54 -0.49
C LEU A 228 41.13 5.41 0.36
N ARG A 229 42.26 4.93 0.68
CA ARG A 229 43.49 5.71 0.93
C ARG A 229 44.61 5.10 0.12
#